data_494841cfb3cf784457d6d0841d8f8913
#
_entry.id   494841cfb3cf784457d6d0841d8f8913
#
_cell.length_a   1.000
_cell.length_b   1.000
_cell.length_c   1.000
_cell.angle_alpha   90.00
_cell.angle_beta   90.00
_cell.angle_gamma   90.00
#
_symmetry.space_group_name_H-M   'P 1'
#
loop_
_entity.id
_entity.type
_entity.pdbx_description
1 polymer ?
#
loop_
_entity_poly.entity_id
_entity_poly.type
_entity_poly.pdbx_seq_one_letter_code
_entity_poly.pdbx_strand_id
1 'polypeptide(L)'
;FKEDVKILAKEIKEDFNPDALLAIARGGMSLGHSLAVALKTRQLFALNSIHYDNTKKLDTIEIFNIPDLSKHKKILLIDDIVDSGESLAEIKKVLLEKFPHIELKITTIFYKKTALLEPDFKVKEATEWVDFYWDINLD
;
A
#
# COMPACT_ATOMS: atom_id res chain seq x y z
N PHE A 1 8.06 -14.50 -3.21
CA PHE A 1 6.98 -13.75 -2.56
C PHE A 1 6.84 -14.10 -1.08
N LYS A 2 6.73 -15.39 -0.78
CA LYS A 2 6.56 -15.85 0.60
C LYS A 2 7.70 -15.39 1.54
N GLU A 3 8.93 -15.49 1.08
CA GLU A 3 10.09 -15.05 1.85
C GLU A 3 10.10 -13.52 2.03
N ASP A 4 9.70 -12.78 1.00
CA ASP A 4 9.60 -11.33 1.07
C ASP A 4 8.55 -10.90 2.10
N VAL A 5 7.42 -11.59 2.15
CA VAL A 5 6.36 -11.33 3.14
C VAL A 5 6.87 -11.59 4.56
N LYS A 6 7.63 -12.66 4.77
CA LYS A 6 8.21 -12.96 6.09
C LYS A 6 9.14 -11.85 6.57
N ILE A 7 9.99 -11.34 5.67
CA ILE A 7 10.92 -10.25 5.97
C ILE A 7 10.14 -9.00 6.37
N LEU A 8 9.15 -8.62 5.54
CA LEU A 8 8.32 -7.45 5.81
C LEU A 8 7.54 -7.58 7.11
N ALA A 9 6.89 -8.72 7.33
CA ALA A 9 6.07 -8.93 8.52
C ALA A 9 6.89 -8.80 9.80
N LYS A 10 8.11 -9.34 9.80
CA LYS A 10 9.00 -9.24 10.95
C LYS A 10 9.39 -7.80 11.25
N GLU A 11 9.82 -7.05 10.23
CA GLU A 11 10.18 -5.65 10.38
C GLU A 11 8.99 -4.80 10.83
N ILE A 12 7.83 -5.01 10.22
CA ILE A 12 6.61 -4.27 10.54
C ILE A 12 6.20 -4.50 11.99
N LYS A 13 6.23 -5.74 12.44
CA LYS A 13 5.88 -6.08 13.81
C LYS A 13 6.84 -5.44 14.83
N GLU A 14 8.15 -5.52 14.55
CA GLU A 14 9.18 -5.00 15.46
C GLU A 14 9.19 -3.48 15.50
N ASP A 15 9.08 -2.81 14.34
CA ASP A 15 9.32 -1.38 14.23
C ASP A 15 8.06 -0.53 14.30
N PHE A 16 6.89 -1.10 14.02
CA PHE A 16 5.66 -0.34 13.96
C PHE A 16 4.51 -0.98 14.75
N ASN A 17 4.30 -2.25 14.58
CA ASN A 17 3.19 -3.00 15.19
C ASN A 17 1.84 -2.32 14.95
N PRO A 18 1.36 -2.25 13.70
CA PRO A 18 0.12 -1.54 13.38
C PRO A 18 -1.10 -2.22 14.00
N ASP A 19 -2.12 -1.41 14.31
CA ASP A 19 -3.40 -1.94 14.80
C ASP A 19 -4.42 -2.13 13.68
N ALA A 20 -4.14 -1.64 12.47
CA ALA A 20 -4.94 -1.90 11.29
C ALA A 20 -4.07 -1.92 10.04
N LEU A 21 -4.43 -2.78 9.10
CA LEU A 21 -3.82 -2.86 7.78
C LEU A 21 -4.83 -2.32 6.76
N LEU A 22 -4.36 -1.49 5.83
CA LEU A 22 -5.20 -0.89 4.81
C LEU A 22 -4.58 -1.16 3.44
N ALA A 23 -5.18 -2.09 2.71
CA ALA A 23 -4.71 -2.44 1.37
C ALA A 23 -5.33 -1.53 0.32
N ILE A 24 -4.55 -1.15 -0.67
CA ILE A 24 -5.04 -0.40 -1.82
C ILE A 24 -5.49 -1.40 -2.89
N ALA A 25 -6.77 -1.44 -3.16
CA ALA A 25 -7.30 -2.30 -4.22
C ALA A 25 -6.96 -1.67 -5.59
N ARG A 26 -6.50 -2.43 -6.52
CA ARG A 26 -6.35 -3.91 -6.50
C ARG A 26 -4.96 -4.38 -6.08
N GLY A 27 -3.92 -3.66 -6.47
CA GLY A 27 -2.53 -4.10 -6.40
C GLY A 27 -2.05 -4.53 -5.01
N GLY A 28 -2.54 -3.87 -3.97
CA GLY A 28 -2.14 -4.17 -2.60
C GLY A 28 -2.88 -5.32 -1.92
N MET A 29 -3.88 -5.92 -2.58
CA MET A 29 -4.73 -6.91 -1.92
C MET A 29 -4.00 -8.20 -1.58
N SER A 30 -3.18 -8.71 -2.49
CA SER A 30 -2.44 -9.96 -2.26
C SER A 30 -1.43 -9.82 -1.13
N LEU A 31 -0.64 -8.74 -1.14
CA LEU A 31 0.29 -8.46 -0.06
C LEU A 31 -0.44 -8.19 1.24
N GLY A 32 -1.55 -7.45 1.18
CA GLY A 32 -2.36 -7.14 2.36
C GLY A 32 -2.88 -8.40 3.05
N HIS A 33 -3.44 -9.33 2.27
CA HIS A 33 -3.90 -10.61 2.79
C HIS A 33 -2.75 -11.39 3.44
N SER A 34 -1.62 -11.51 2.73
CA SER A 34 -0.48 -12.27 3.21
C SER A 34 0.11 -11.69 4.50
N LEU A 35 0.22 -10.36 4.58
CA LEU A 35 0.68 -9.70 5.80
C LEU A 35 -0.29 -9.87 6.95
N ALA A 36 -1.60 -9.81 6.70
CA ALA A 36 -2.61 -10.02 7.72
C ALA A 36 -2.50 -11.42 8.33
N VAL A 37 -2.28 -12.43 7.48
CA VAL A 37 -2.07 -13.81 7.93
C VAL A 37 -0.78 -13.90 8.76
N ALA A 38 0.33 -13.35 8.27
CA ALA A 38 1.63 -13.41 8.94
C ALA A 38 1.61 -12.66 10.28
N LEU A 39 0.94 -11.52 10.34
CA LEU A 39 0.82 -10.70 11.55
C LEU A 39 -0.32 -11.17 12.47
N LYS A 40 -1.06 -12.19 12.06
CA LYS A 40 -2.18 -12.79 12.83
C LYS A 40 -3.24 -11.77 13.22
N THR A 41 -3.59 -10.89 12.27
CA THR A 41 -4.63 -9.89 12.48
C THR A 41 -5.78 -10.06 11.49
N ARG A 42 -6.99 -9.75 11.94
CA ARG A 42 -8.17 -9.67 11.09
C ARG A 42 -8.58 -8.22 10.83
N GLN A 43 -7.83 -7.26 11.37
CA GLN A 43 -8.06 -5.84 11.13
C GLN A 43 -7.43 -5.45 9.79
N LEU A 44 -7.96 -6.02 8.73
CA LEU A 44 -7.56 -5.76 7.35
C LEU A 44 -8.71 -5.06 6.63
N PHE A 45 -8.42 -3.86 6.14
CA PHE A 45 -9.37 -3.02 5.41
C PHE A 45 -8.84 -2.76 4.01
N ALA A 46 -9.70 -2.29 3.12
CA ALA A 46 -9.31 -1.92 1.78
C ALA A 46 -9.94 -0.58 1.38
N LEU A 47 -9.21 0.19 0.61
CA LEU A 47 -9.76 1.32 -0.11
C LEU A 47 -9.50 1.12 -1.61
N ASN A 48 -10.23 1.87 -2.44
CA ASN A 48 -10.05 1.80 -3.89
C ASN A 48 -9.36 3.06 -4.38
N SER A 49 -8.44 2.86 -5.32
CA SER A 49 -7.76 3.95 -6.00
C SER A 49 -7.68 3.64 -7.49
N ILE A 50 -8.06 4.62 -8.30
CA ILE A 50 -7.96 4.55 -9.75
C ILE A 50 -7.18 5.74 -10.23
N HIS A 51 -6.10 5.47 -10.96
CA HIS A 51 -5.31 6.51 -11.61
C HIS A 51 -5.70 6.57 -13.08
N TYR A 52 -6.25 7.72 -13.50
CA TYR A 52 -6.62 7.95 -14.89
C TYR A 52 -5.48 8.69 -15.58
N ASP A 53 -4.81 8.02 -16.50
CA ASP A 53 -3.79 8.62 -17.35
C ASP A 53 -4.51 9.35 -18.51
N ASN A 54 -4.56 10.66 -18.43
CA ASN A 54 -5.21 11.47 -19.43
C ASN A 54 -4.16 12.31 -20.16
N THR A 55 -3.80 11.89 -21.37
CA THR A 55 -2.77 12.53 -22.16
C THR A 55 -3.07 14.00 -22.53
N LYS A 56 -4.31 14.42 -22.41
CA LYS A 56 -4.74 15.79 -22.76
C LYS A 56 -4.96 16.69 -21.55
N LYS A 57 -4.93 16.14 -20.33
CA LYS A 57 -5.17 16.85 -19.08
C LYS A 57 -4.24 16.35 -18.00
N LEU A 58 -4.26 17.01 -16.86
CA LEU A 58 -3.54 16.51 -15.68
C LEU A 58 -4.09 15.14 -15.30
N ASP A 59 -3.19 14.25 -14.90
CA ASP A 59 -3.56 12.95 -14.34
C ASP A 59 -4.48 13.15 -13.14
N THR A 60 -5.51 12.32 -13.05
CA THR A 60 -6.43 12.36 -11.93
C THR A 60 -6.42 11.04 -11.19
N ILE A 61 -6.52 11.13 -9.87
CA ILE A 61 -6.58 9.98 -8.99
C ILE A 61 -7.93 10.02 -8.28
N GLU A 62 -8.70 8.95 -8.43
CA GLU A 62 -9.96 8.79 -7.72
C GLU A 62 -9.74 7.84 -6.55
N ILE A 63 -10.09 8.28 -5.35
CA ILE A 63 -9.98 7.50 -4.13
C ILE A 63 -11.37 7.35 -3.54
N PHE A 64 -11.81 6.12 -3.32
CA PHE A 64 -13.16 5.87 -2.82
C PHE A 64 -13.20 4.63 -1.94
N ASN A 65 -14.32 4.43 -1.27
CA ASN A 65 -14.54 3.32 -0.37
C ASN A 65 -13.55 3.33 0.81
N ILE A 66 -13.29 4.52 1.34
CA ILE A 66 -12.39 4.70 2.48
C ILE A 66 -13.07 4.18 3.74
N PRO A 67 -12.47 3.22 4.46
CA PRO A 67 -13.07 2.72 5.70
C PRO A 67 -13.01 3.75 6.82
N ASP A 68 -13.81 3.57 7.84
CA ASP A 68 -13.75 4.40 9.04
C ASP A 68 -12.58 3.95 9.90
N LEU A 69 -11.55 4.78 9.99
CA LEU A 69 -10.35 4.52 10.77
C LEU A 69 -10.31 5.30 12.09
N SER A 70 -11.44 5.88 12.49
CA SER A 70 -11.50 6.75 13.67
C SER A 70 -11.10 6.07 14.97
N LYS A 71 -11.25 4.74 15.06
CA LYS A 71 -10.92 3.96 16.25
C LYS A 71 -9.51 3.36 16.23
N HIS A 72 -8.78 3.57 15.15
CA HIS A 72 -7.43 3.04 14.98
C HIS A 72 -6.39 4.15 15.14
N LYS A 73 -5.16 3.79 15.51
CA LYS A 73 -4.08 4.74 15.73
C LYS A 73 -2.90 4.53 14.78
N LYS A 74 -2.50 3.28 14.57
CA LYS A 74 -1.36 2.93 13.72
C LYS A 74 -1.83 2.15 12.52
N ILE A 75 -1.77 2.78 11.35
CA ILE A 75 -2.29 2.22 10.11
C ILE A 75 -1.14 1.91 9.18
N LEU A 76 -1.10 0.69 8.67
CA LEU A 76 -0.15 0.30 7.63
C LEU A 76 -0.87 0.31 6.28
N LEU A 77 -0.46 1.22 5.40
CA LEU A 77 -0.98 1.31 4.04
C LEU A 77 -0.17 0.41 3.13
N ILE A 78 -0.84 -0.43 2.35
CA ILE A 78 -0.20 -1.53 1.61
C ILE A 78 -0.52 -1.42 0.13
N ASP A 79 0.54 -1.44 -0.70
CA ASP A 79 0.43 -1.57 -2.15
C ASP A 79 1.51 -2.55 -2.65
N ASP A 80 1.45 -2.95 -3.91
CA ASP A 80 2.42 -3.88 -4.50
C ASP A 80 3.73 -3.19 -4.85
N ILE A 81 3.66 -1.97 -5.39
CA ILE A 81 4.83 -1.23 -5.85
C ILE A 81 4.62 0.28 -5.68
N VAL A 82 5.70 0.98 -5.34
CA VAL A 82 5.77 2.43 -5.49
C VAL A 82 6.48 2.72 -6.81
N ASP A 83 5.73 3.19 -7.80
CA ASP A 83 6.26 3.58 -9.11
C ASP A 83 6.67 5.06 -9.08
N SER A 84 5.77 5.98 -9.45
CA SER A 84 6.04 7.42 -9.35
C SER A 84 5.86 7.94 -7.90
N GLY A 85 5.03 7.28 -7.13
CA GLY A 85 4.67 7.70 -5.78
C GLY A 85 3.54 8.71 -5.70
N GLU A 86 3.03 9.17 -6.84
CA GLU A 86 1.98 10.19 -6.89
C GLU A 86 0.67 9.69 -6.26
N SER A 87 0.24 8.49 -6.62
CA SER A 87 -0.99 7.90 -6.07
C SER A 87 -0.89 7.70 -4.56
N LEU A 88 0.22 7.14 -4.08
CA LEU A 88 0.43 6.91 -2.66
C LEU A 88 0.53 8.21 -1.88
N ALA A 89 1.18 9.23 -2.44
CA ALA A 89 1.28 10.55 -1.80
C ALA A 89 -0.11 11.17 -1.64
N GLU A 90 -0.96 11.07 -2.66
CA GLU A 90 -2.32 11.62 -2.61
C GLU A 90 -3.19 10.84 -1.62
N ILE A 91 -3.10 9.51 -1.62
CA ILE A 91 -3.84 8.67 -0.65
C ILE A 91 -3.42 9.01 0.77
N LYS A 92 -2.13 9.12 1.03
CA LYS A 92 -1.60 9.49 2.35
C LYS A 92 -2.16 10.84 2.80
N LYS A 93 -2.15 11.83 1.90
CA LYS A 93 -2.67 13.16 2.18
C LYS A 93 -4.15 13.11 2.56
N VAL A 94 -4.96 12.42 1.77
CA VAL A 94 -6.41 12.29 2.02
C VAL A 94 -6.68 11.60 3.35
N LEU A 95 -5.95 10.52 3.65
CA LEU A 95 -6.13 9.80 4.90
C LEU A 95 -5.74 10.64 6.13
N LEU A 96 -4.65 11.39 6.06
CA LEU A 96 -4.20 12.23 7.17
C LEU A 96 -5.10 13.46 7.37
N GLU A 97 -5.70 13.98 6.30
CA GLU A 97 -6.70 15.04 6.40
C GLU A 97 -7.99 14.54 7.04
N LYS A 98 -8.42 13.35 6.65
CA LYS A 98 -9.66 12.75 7.16
C LYS A 98 -9.52 12.21 8.59
N PHE A 99 -8.34 11.66 8.92
CA PHE A 99 -8.05 11.07 10.22
C PHE A 99 -6.72 11.64 10.76
N PRO A 100 -6.71 12.88 11.23
CA PRO A 100 -5.45 13.52 11.65
C PRO A 100 -4.77 12.89 12.85
N HIS A 101 -5.47 12.03 13.58
CA HIS A 101 -4.93 11.36 14.77
C HIS A 101 -4.11 10.10 14.46
N ILE A 102 -4.14 9.58 13.23
CA ILE A 102 -3.46 8.32 12.90
C ILE A 102 -1.97 8.54 12.61
N GLU A 103 -1.17 7.51 12.94
CA GLU A 103 0.19 7.37 12.46
C GLU A 103 0.12 6.41 11.26
N LEU A 104 0.60 6.87 10.11
CA LEU A 104 0.48 6.14 8.85
C LEU A 104 1.87 5.79 8.33
N LYS A 105 2.11 4.49 8.10
CA LYS A 105 3.30 4.01 7.41
C LYS A 105 2.90 3.20 6.19
N ILE A 106 3.82 3.08 5.24
CA ILE A 106 3.56 2.48 3.93
C ILE A 106 4.50 1.31 3.72
N THR A 107 3.97 0.20 3.21
CA THR A 107 4.76 -0.95 2.80
C THR A 107 4.43 -1.38 1.38
N THR A 108 5.48 -1.78 0.66
CA THR A 108 5.38 -2.39 -0.67
C THR A 108 6.46 -3.46 -0.78
N ILE A 109 6.33 -4.37 -1.75
CA ILE A 109 7.42 -5.31 -2.07
C ILE A 109 8.46 -4.60 -2.91
N PHE A 110 8.02 -3.86 -3.93
CA PHE A 110 8.89 -3.16 -4.86
C PHE A 110 8.80 -1.65 -4.70
N TYR A 111 9.88 -0.96 -5.03
CA TYR A 111 9.90 0.50 -5.06
C TYR A 111 10.87 0.98 -6.14
N LYS A 112 10.62 2.16 -6.66
CA LYS A 112 11.56 2.85 -7.55
C LYS A 112 12.26 3.96 -6.78
N LYS A 113 13.59 4.04 -6.89
CA LYS A 113 14.38 5.09 -6.21
C LYS A 113 14.01 6.49 -6.68
N THR A 114 13.49 6.61 -7.89
CA THR A 114 13.06 7.89 -8.46
C THR A 114 11.67 8.32 -8.03
N ALA A 115 10.98 7.51 -7.23
CA ALA A 115 9.63 7.81 -6.79
C ALA A 115 9.59 9.03 -5.88
N LEU A 116 8.49 9.76 -5.96
CA LEU A 116 8.21 10.93 -5.12
C LEU A 116 8.15 10.58 -3.64
N LEU A 117 7.79 9.35 -3.32
CA LEU A 117 7.61 8.87 -1.97
C LEU A 117 8.31 7.53 -1.81
N GLU A 118 9.06 7.37 -0.71
CA GLU A 118 9.72 6.12 -0.35
C GLU A 118 8.87 5.37 0.69
N PRO A 119 8.55 4.08 0.47
CA PRO A 119 7.84 3.31 1.48
C PRO A 119 8.69 3.10 2.73
N ASP A 120 8.03 3.03 3.89
CA ASP A 120 8.70 2.80 5.18
C ASP A 120 9.25 1.38 5.28
N PHE A 121 8.56 0.42 4.71
CA PHE A 121 8.98 -0.99 4.65
C PHE A 121 8.94 -1.46 3.21
N LYS A 122 10.04 -2.02 2.73
CA LYS A 122 10.20 -2.45 1.35
C LYS A 122 11.23 -3.56 1.25
N VAL A 123 11.22 -4.30 0.15
CA VAL A 123 12.16 -5.42 -0.06
C VAL A 123 13.06 -5.19 -1.25
N LYS A 124 12.49 -4.92 -2.43
CA LYS A 124 13.24 -4.93 -3.70
C LYS A 124 13.06 -3.64 -4.47
N GLU A 125 14.18 -3.15 -5.02
CA GLU A 125 14.13 -2.06 -5.98
C GLU A 125 13.63 -2.60 -7.34
N ALA A 126 12.67 -1.90 -7.95
CA ALA A 126 12.17 -2.23 -9.28
C ALA A 126 13.02 -1.48 -10.31
N THR A 127 13.85 -2.22 -11.05
CA THR A 127 14.68 -1.68 -12.13
C THR A 127 14.08 -1.94 -13.50
N GLU A 128 13.11 -2.86 -13.57
CA GLU A 128 12.43 -3.29 -14.79
C GLU A 128 10.94 -3.42 -14.54
N TRP A 129 10.19 -3.73 -15.61
CA TRP A 129 8.78 -4.08 -15.48
C TRP A 129 8.63 -5.30 -14.55
N VAL A 130 7.67 -5.24 -13.63
CA VAL A 130 7.43 -6.31 -12.67
C VAL A 130 6.12 -7.01 -13.01
N ASP A 131 6.20 -8.34 -13.23
CA ASP A 131 5.04 -9.21 -13.33
C ASP A 131 4.83 -9.90 -11.98
N PHE A 132 3.65 -9.75 -11.41
CA PHE A 132 3.30 -10.39 -10.16
C PHE A 132 2.60 -11.73 -10.42
N TYR A 133 2.83 -12.73 -9.58
CA TYR A 133 2.24 -14.04 -9.76
C TYR A 133 0.70 -14.03 -9.72
N TRP A 134 0.12 -13.02 -9.08
CA TRP A 134 -1.33 -12.85 -9.01
C TRP A 134 -1.92 -12.11 -10.21
N ASP A 135 -1.09 -11.65 -11.12
CA ASP A 135 -1.57 -11.00 -12.34
C ASP A 135 -2.09 -12.06 -13.31
N ILE A 136 -3.33 -11.88 -13.73
CA ILE A 136 -4.00 -12.82 -14.62
C ILE A 136 -4.36 -12.11 -15.91
N ASN A 137 -3.88 -12.66 -17.01
CA ASN A 137 -4.17 -12.15 -18.35
C ASN A 137 -5.08 -13.17 -19.07
N LEU A 138 -6.25 -12.71 -19.52
CA LEU A 138 -7.21 -13.55 -20.22
C LEU A 138 -6.98 -13.61 -21.73
N ASP A 139 -6.09 -12.80 -22.26
CA ASP A 139 -5.82 -12.71 -23.71
C ASP A 139 -4.90 -13.85 -24.23
#